data_c2ed8dea744e091de71cd123c7650b34
#
_entry.id   c2ed8dea744e091de71cd123c7650b34
#
_cell.length_a   1.000
_cell.length_b   1.000
_cell.length_c   1.000
_cell.angle_alpha   90.00
_cell.angle_beta   90.00
_cell.angle_gamma   90.00
#
_symmetry.space_group_name_H-M   'P 1'
#
loop_
_entity.id
_entity.type
_entity.pdbx_description
1 polymer ?
#
loop_
_entity_poly.entity_id
_entity_poly.type
_entity_poly.pdbx_seq_one_letter_code
_entity_poly.pdbx_strand_id
1 'polypeptide(L)'
;DTRHKIDDVTEEYWNERMNVNLRHYFFTVQSVKKSMIENKGGVIVNIGSSSWMVGQGGMAAYTAAKSGVVGLTRSFARDLGEFNIRVNSVVPGWVLTQRQIDLWLNEESEKDLMKNQCLKERLLPHELAQAVLFFSSEQSGGCTNQSYIVDKGWL
;
A
#
# COMPACT_ATOMS: atom_id res chain seq x y z
N ASP A 1 12.75 3.04 3.38
CA ASP A 1 13.37 1.75 3.09
C ASP A 1 14.56 1.95 2.16
N THR A 2 15.62 1.22 2.39
CA THR A 2 16.83 1.20 1.56
C THR A 2 16.94 -0.17 0.86
N ARG A 3 17.63 -0.19 -0.28
CA ARG A 3 17.96 -1.46 -0.93
C ARG A 3 19.01 -2.21 -0.09
N HIS A 4 18.89 -3.54 -0.01
CA HIS A 4 19.78 -4.38 0.79
C HIS A 4 19.95 -5.77 0.15
N LYS A 5 21.08 -6.40 0.43
CA LYS A 5 21.27 -7.83 0.16
C LYS A 5 20.69 -8.65 1.31
N ILE A 6 20.39 -9.91 1.05
CA ILE A 6 19.85 -10.81 2.08
C ILE A 6 20.79 -10.91 3.28
N ASP A 7 22.08 -11.05 3.02
CA ASP A 7 23.11 -11.20 4.04
C ASP A 7 23.36 -9.93 4.91
N ASP A 8 22.91 -8.76 4.42
CA ASP A 8 23.10 -7.49 5.13
C ASP A 8 21.94 -7.19 6.11
N VAL A 9 20.86 -8.01 6.10
CA VAL A 9 19.67 -7.78 6.93
C VAL A 9 19.92 -8.32 8.33
N THR A 10 20.02 -7.42 9.31
CA THR A 10 20.03 -7.78 10.72
C THR A 10 18.62 -7.97 11.28
N GLU A 11 18.50 -8.61 12.44
CA GLU A 11 17.23 -8.77 13.14
C GLU A 11 16.63 -7.40 13.52
N GLU A 12 17.48 -6.46 13.96
CA GLU A 12 17.07 -5.11 14.32
C GLU A 12 16.50 -4.36 13.13
N TYR A 13 17.19 -4.43 11.97
CA TYR A 13 16.71 -3.82 10.72
C TYR A 13 15.37 -4.43 10.31
N TRP A 14 15.26 -5.77 10.34
CA TRP A 14 14.01 -6.47 10.03
C TRP A 14 12.86 -5.99 10.92
N ASN A 15 13.07 -5.99 12.24
CA ASN A 15 12.05 -5.59 13.22
C ASN A 15 11.63 -4.12 13.02
N GLU A 16 12.59 -3.24 12.78
CA GLU A 16 12.29 -1.83 12.47
C GLU A 16 11.45 -1.70 11.20
N ARG A 17 11.80 -2.41 10.11
CA ARG A 17 11.04 -2.37 8.86
C ARG A 17 9.63 -2.91 9.02
N MET A 18 9.45 -3.99 9.76
CA MET A 18 8.13 -4.53 10.09
C MET A 18 7.32 -3.54 10.93
N ASN A 19 7.93 -2.90 11.92
CA ASN A 19 7.27 -1.88 12.72
C ASN A 19 6.79 -0.69 11.90
N VAL A 20 7.65 -0.17 11.03
CA VAL A 20 7.35 1.02 10.20
C VAL A 20 6.38 0.70 9.05
N ASN A 21 6.43 -0.51 8.45
CA ASN A 21 5.69 -0.80 7.23
C ASN A 21 4.46 -1.70 7.43
N LEU A 22 4.27 -2.34 8.61
CA LEU A 22 3.17 -3.25 8.87
C LEU A 22 2.51 -3.04 10.23
N ARG A 23 3.28 -3.05 11.32
CA ARG A 23 2.76 -3.04 12.69
C ARG A 23 1.79 -1.88 12.95
N HIS A 24 2.10 -0.68 12.46
CA HIS A 24 1.28 0.50 12.68
C HIS A 24 -0.14 0.36 12.11
N TYR A 25 -0.34 -0.35 10.99
CA TYR A 25 -1.68 -0.57 10.42
C TYR A 25 -2.60 -1.26 11.43
N PHE A 26 -2.09 -2.32 12.09
CA PHE A 26 -2.89 -3.04 13.08
C PHE A 26 -3.28 -2.14 14.26
N PHE A 27 -2.31 -1.48 14.86
CA PHE A 27 -2.56 -0.67 16.07
C PHE A 27 -3.33 0.61 15.78
N THR A 28 -3.22 1.19 14.59
CA THR A 28 -4.07 2.31 14.17
C THR A 28 -5.52 1.87 14.08
N VAL A 29 -5.81 0.75 13.43
CA VAL A 29 -7.19 0.22 13.34
C VAL A 29 -7.72 -0.11 14.74
N GLN A 30 -6.93 -0.76 15.58
CA GLN A 30 -7.30 -1.05 16.96
C GLN A 30 -7.68 0.22 17.74
N SER A 31 -6.94 1.31 17.56
CA SER A 31 -7.18 2.56 18.29
C SER A 31 -8.44 3.31 17.83
N VAL A 32 -8.78 3.25 16.54
CA VAL A 32 -9.96 3.98 15.99
C VAL A 32 -11.23 3.14 15.97
N LYS A 33 -11.14 1.82 16.08
CA LYS A 33 -12.27 0.88 15.98
C LYS A 33 -13.44 1.28 16.86
N LYS A 34 -13.20 1.58 18.13
CA LYS A 34 -14.27 1.91 19.10
C LYS A 34 -15.07 3.13 18.65
N SER A 35 -14.39 4.20 18.27
CA SER A 35 -15.03 5.42 17.79
C SER A 35 -15.84 5.20 16.51
N MET A 36 -15.32 4.39 15.55
CA MET A 36 -16.04 4.06 14.34
C MET A 36 -17.32 3.26 14.63
N ILE A 37 -17.28 2.32 15.57
CA ILE A 37 -18.47 1.55 15.99
C ILE A 37 -19.50 2.47 16.64
N GLU A 38 -19.09 3.36 17.55
CA GLU A 38 -19.96 4.33 18.20
C GLU A 38 -20.61 5.27 17.17
N ASN A 39 -19.90 5.63 16.11
CA ASN A 39 -20.41 6.42 14.98
C ASN A 39 -21.20 5.59 13.94
N LYS A 40 -21.47 4.29 14.20
CA LYS A 40 -22.24 3.38 13.35
C LYS A 40 -21.66 3.18 11.95
N GLY A 41 -20.37 3.28 11.78
CA GLY A 41 -19.68 3.04 10.54
C GLY A 41 -18.36 3.78 10.41
N GLY A 42 -17.64 3.47 9.34
CA GLY A 42 -16.35 4.08 9.06
C GLY A 42 -15.71 3.53 7.79
N VAL A 43 -14.59 4.13 7.42
CA VAL A 43 -13.81 3.69 6.26
C VAL A 43 -12.34 3.65 6.63
N ILE A 44 -11.69 2.56 6.26
CA ILE A 44 -10.24 2.37 6.38
C ILE A 44 -9.69 2.10 4.98
N VAL A 45 -8.70 2.90 4.57
CA VAL A 45 -7.98 2.70 3.31
C VAL A 45 -6.50 2.49 3.63
N ASN A 46 -6.05 1.26 3.47
CA ASN A 46 -4.65 0.89 3.67
C ASN A 46 -3.85 1.13 2.39
N ILE A 47 -2.61 1.61 2.51
CA ILE A 47 -1.71 1.80 1.37
C ILE A 47 -0.74 0.64 1.27
N GLY A 48 -0.97 -0.22 0.29
CA GLY A 48 -0.10 -1.35 -0.04
C GLY A 48 1.13 -0.97 -0.86
N SER A 49 1.57 -1.88 -1.71
CA SER A 49 2.59 -1.68 -2.74
C SER A 49 2.53 -2.83 -3.75
N SER A 50 2.76 -2.55 -5.02
CA SER A 50 2.89 -3.59 -6.06
C SER A 50 4.25 -4.29 -6.04
N SER A 51 5.24 -3.79 -5.31
CA SER A 51 6.62 -4.29 -5.30
C SER A 51 6.75 -5.79 -5.01
N TRP A 52 5.92 -6.33 -4.13
CA TRP A 52 5.92 -7.78 -3.84
C TRP A 52 5.25 -8.59 -4.96
N MET A 53 4.31 -7.99 -5.71
CA MET A 53 3.61 -8.65 -6.82
C MET A 53 4.49 -8.75 -8.07
N VAL A 54 5.29 -7.73 -8.34
CA VAL A 54 6.27 -7.74 -9.45
C VAL A 54 7.56 -8.52 -9.08
N GLY A 55 7.66 -9.04 -7.86
CA GLY A 55 8.84 -9.81 -7.43
C GLY A 55 10.11 -8.96 -7.30
N GLN A 56 9.99 -7.71 -6.87
CA GLN A 56 11.12 -6.80 -6.78
C GLN A 56 12.15 -7.24 -5.73
N GLY A 57 13.38 -7.51 -6.17
CA GLY A 57 14.51 -7.86 -5.30
C GLY A 57 15.08 -6.67 -4.50
N GLY A 58 15.99 -6.97 -3.56
CA GLY A 58 16.71 -5.98 -2.79
C GLY A 58 15.89 -5.23 -1.73
N MET A 59 14.73 -5.76 -1.30
CA MET A 59 13.87 -5.12 -0.31
C MET A 59 12.94 -6.14 0.41
N ALA A 60 13.48 -7.30 0.77
CA ALA A 60 12.71 -8.41 1.31
C ALA A 60 11.82 -8.03 2.52
N ALA A 61 12.34 -7.28 3.48
CA ALA A 61 11.58 -6.84 4.64
C ALA A 61 10.40 -5.93 4.27
N TYR A 62 10.60 -5.02 3.30
CA TYR A 62 9.55 -4.13 2.81
C TYR A 62 8.47 -4.91 2.05
N THR A 63 8.86 -5.79 1.13
CA THR A 63 7.90 -6.57 0.34
C THR A 63 7.10 -7.52 1.21
N ALA A 64 7.73 -8.17 2.20
CA ALA A 64 7.04 -8.98 3.20
C ALA A 64 6.01 -8.16 4.00
N ALA A 65 6.39 -6.99 4.49
CA ALA A 65 5.49 -6.11 5.21
C ALA A 65 4.31 -5.65 4.35
N LYS A 66 4.58 -5.22 3.11
CA LYS A 66 3.53 -4.71 2.20
C LYS A 66 2.58 -5.80 1.68
N SER A 67 3.04 -7.03 1.52
CA SER A 67 2.14 -8.17 1.27
C SER A 67 1.24 -8.43 2.49
N GLY A 68 1.78 -8.30 3.71
CA GLY A 68 1.03 -8.42 4.97
C GLY A 68 -0.10 -7.38 5.12
N VAL A 69 0.05 -6.18 4.54
CA VAL A 69 -1.02 -5.17 4.52
C VAL A 69 -2.28 -5.67 3.83
N VAL A 70 -2.14 -6.46 2.76
CA VAL A 70 -3.29 -7.07 2.06
C VAL A 70 -3.98 -8.09 2.96
N GLY A 71 -3.20 -8.91 3.68
CA GLY A 71 -3.72 -9.85 4.67
C GLY A 71 -4.51 -9.15 5.79
N LEU A 72 -3.93 -8.08 6.38
CA LEU A 72 -4.61 -7.27 7.39
C LEU A 72 -5.90 -6.63 6.84
N THR A 73 -5.88 -6.10 5.62
CA THR A 73 -7.06 -5.52 4.98
C THR A 73 -8.21 -6.53 4.91
N ARG A 74 -7.91 -7.75 4.52
CA ARG A 74 -8.91 -8.83 4.40
C ARG A 74 -9.46 -9.26 5.75
N SER A 75 -8.61 -9.42 6.75
CA SER A 75 -9.01 -9.76 8.11
C SER A 75 -9.91 -8.67 8.70
N PHE A 76 -9.45 -7.42 8.68
CA PHE A 76 -10.22 -6.30 9.21
C PHE A 76 -11.56 -6.09 8.49
N ALA A 77 -11.62 -6.31 7.18
CA ALA A 77 -12.88 -6.22 6.43
C ALA A 77 -13.91 -7.25 6.93
N ARG A 78 -13.45 -8.46 7.30
CA ARG A 78 -14.32 -9.50 7.90
C ARG A 78 -14.74 -9.15 9.31
N ASP A 79 -13.77 -8.73 10.15
CA ASP A 79 -14.03 -8.48 11.57
C ASP A 79 -14.86 -7.21 11.82
N LEU A 80 -14.80 -6.22 10.90
CA LEU A 80 -15.40 -4.91 11.09
C LEU A 80 -16.66 -4.68 10.24
N GLY A 81 -16.94 -5.57 9.28
CA GLY A 81 -18.08 -5.43 8.38
C GLY A 81 -19.45 -5.42 9.10
N GLU A 82 -19.61 -6.18 10.18
CA GLU A 82 -20.82 -6.19 11.01
C GLU A 82 -21.12 -4.82 11.64
N PHE A 83 -20.10 -3.97 11.80
CA PHE A 83 -20.22 -2.61 12.32
C PHE A 83 -20.34 -1.55 11.23
N ASN A 84 -20.61 -1.96 9.98
CA ASN A 84 -20.68 -1.05 8.84
C ASN A 84 -19.37 -0.28 8.60
N ILE A 85 -18.22 -0.90 8.88
CA ILE A 85 -16.89 -0.34 8.62
C ILE A 85 -16.31 -1.03 7.37
N ARG A 86 -16.05 -0.25 6.34
CA ARG A 86 -15.42 -0.73 5.11
C ARG A 86 -13.90 -0.66 5.22
N VAL A 87 -13.22 -1.71 4.76
CA VAL A 87 -11.75 -1.77 4.76
C VAL A 87 -11.26 -2.19 3.39
N ASN A 88 -10.48 -1.33 2.75
CA ASN A 88 -9.89 -1.57 1.45
C ASN A 88 -8.40 -1.25 1.45
N SER A 89 -7.68 -1.73 0.44
CA SER A 89 -6.29 -1.36 0.18
C SER A 89 -6.16 -0.73 -1.20
N VAL A 90 -5.45 0.39 -1.28
CA VAL A 90 -4.93 0.92 -2.54
C VAL A 90 -3.48 0.48 -2.66
N VAL A 91 -3.14 -0.14 -3.79
CA VAL A 91 -1.84 -0.77 -4.06
C VAL A 91 -1.13 0.01 -5.16
N PRO A 92 -0.27 0.98 -4.81
CA PRO A 92 0.44 1.78 -5.79
C PRO A 92 1.54 1.01 -6.49
N GLY A 93 1.75 1.34 -7.76
CA GLY A 93 2.98 1.10 -8.48
C GLY A 93 4.08 2.09 -8.06
N TRP A 94 4.96 2.44 -8.99
CA TRP A 94 6.01 3.43 -8.70
C TRP A 94 5.48 4.85 -8.82
N VAL A 95 5.00 5.40 -7.71
CA VAL A 95 4.52 6.79 -7.62
C VAL A 95 5.72 7.74 -7.55
N LEU A 96 5.88 8.63 -8.53
CA LEU A 96 6.99 9.55 -8.60
C LEU A 96 6.77 10.76 -7.69
N THR A 97 7.00 10.57 -6.39
CA THR A 97 7.16 11.65 -5.43
C THR A 97 8.54 12.30 -5.59
N GLN A 98 8.73 13.50 -5.04
CA GLN A 98 10.04 14.18 -5.10
C GLN A 98 11.16 13.26 -4.57
N ARG A 99 10.94 12.58 -3.45
CA ARG A 99 11.91 11.61 -2.91
C ARG A 99 12.26 10.50 -3.90
N GLN A 100 11.28 9.97 -4.63
CA GLN A 100 11.52 8.90 -5.61
C GLN A 100 12.34 9.42 -6.80
N ILE A 101 12.06 10.65 -7.22
CA ILE A 101 12.81 11.33 -8.29
C ILE A 101 14.27 11.52 -7.85
N ASP A 102 14.49 12.06 -6.66
CA ASP A 102 15.83 12.40 -6.17
C ASP A 102 16.71 11.16 -5.91
N LEU A 103 16.11 10.05 -5.47
CA LEU A 103 16.86 8.87 -5.03
C LEU A 103 16.99 7.76 -6.09
N TRP A 104 15.99 7.62 -6.97
CA TRP A 104 15.86 6.39 -7.76
C TRP A 104 15.59 6.63 -9.25
N LEU A 105 15.09 7.81 -9.63
CA LEU A 105 14.79 8.10 -11.03
C LEU A 105 16.08 8.46 -11.79
N ASN A 106 16.37 7.70 -12.84
CA ASN A 106 17.42 7.97 -13.81
C ASN A 106 16.94 7.48 -15.19
N GLU A 107 17.72 7.71 -16.24
CA GLU A 107 17.33 7.34 -17.61
C GLU A 107 17.03 5.84 -17.78
N GLU A 108 17.78 4.97 -17.10
CA GLU A 108 17.61 3.53 -17.19
C GLU A 108 16.33 3.09 -16.49
N SER A 109 16.12 3.54 -15.24
CA SER A 109 14.92 3.21 -14.46
C SER A 109 13.65 3.80 -15.08
N GLU A 110 13.73 4.96 -15.74
CA GLU A 110 12.60 5.53 -16.48
C GLU A 110 12.29 4.74 -17.75
N LYS A 111 13.29 4.26 -18.48
CA LYS A 111 13.10 3.37 -19.63
C LYS A 111 12.44 2.05 -19.21
N ASP A 112 12.88 1.47 -18.09
CA ASP A 112 12.29 0.27 -17.53
C ASP A 112 10.83 0.49 -17.10
N LEU A 113 10.56 1.61 -16.44
CA LEU A 113 9.20 2.02 -16.07
C LEU A 113 8.31 2.06 -17.32
N MET A 114 8.72 2.81 -18.33
CA MET A 114 7.95 2.98 -19.58
C MET A 114 7.83 1.68 -20.39
N LYS A 115 8.78 0.76 -20.27
CA LYS A 115 8.71 -0.56 -20.92
C LYS A 115 7.64 -1.44 -20.29
N ASN A 116 7.57 -1.47 -18.96
CA ASN A 116 6.71 -2.41 -18.21
C ASN A 116 5.27 -1.92 -18.05
N GLN A 117 5.02 -0.62 -18.03
CA GLN A 117 3.67 -0.06 -17.92
C GLN A 117 2.88 -0.13 -19.24
N CYS A 118 1.56 -0.30 -19.15
CA CYS A 118 0.67 -0.13 -20.31
C CYS A 118 0.58 1.34 -20.72
N LEU A 119 0.34 2.23 -19.77
CA LEU A 119 0.34 3.67 -20.01
C LEU A 119 1.76 4.21 -19.91
N LYS A 120 2.25 4.85 -21.00
CA LYS A 120 3.64 5.31 -21.12
C LYS A 120 3.84 6.69 -20.51
N GLU A 121 3.48 6.81 -19.25
CA GLU A 121 3.57 8.05 -18.47
C GLU A 121 3.84 7.76 -17.00
N ARG A 122 4.35 8.75 -16.28
CA ARG A 122 4.65 8.64 -14.85
C ARG A 122 3.37 8.58 -14.03
N LEU A 123 3.34 7.72 -13.02
CA LEU A 123 2.29 7.74 -12.01
C LEU A 123 2.59 8.84 -10.99
N LEU A 124 1.69 9.80 -10.88
CA LEU A 124 1.86 10.97 -10.02
C LEU A 124 1.04 10.85 -8.71
N PRO A 125 1.48 11.49 -7.62
CA PRO A 125 0.82 11.38 -6.31
C PRO A 125 -0.68 11.73 -6.34
N HIS A 126 -1.10 12.73 -7.12
CA HIS A 126 -2.50 13.12 -7.19
C HIS A 126 -3.39 12.04 -7.83
N GLU A 127 -2.87 11.24 -8.76
CA GLU A 127 -3.62 10.15 -9.38
C GLU A 127 -3.90 9.02 -8.37
N LEU A 128 -2.90 8.70 -7.53
CA LEU A 128 -3.11 7.78 -6.42
C LEU A 128 -4.13 8.33 -5.41
N ALA A 129 -4.04 9.62 -5.11
CA ALA A 129 -4.96 10.28 -4.17
C ALA A 129 -6.43 10.19 -4.64
N GLN A 130 -6.71 10.20 -5.95
CA GLN A 130 -8.08 10.01 -6.46
C GLN A 130 -8.65 8.63 -6.12
N ALA A 131 -7.83 7.57 -6.19
CA ALA A 131 -8.28 6.23 -5.79
C ALA A 131 -8.57 6.17 -4.28
N VAL A 132 -7.72 6.79 -3.46
CA VAL A 132 -7.95 6.89 -2.01
C VAL A 132 -9.23 7.67 -1.72
N LEU A 133 -9.45 8.79 -2.39
CA LEU A 133 -10.66 9.60 -2.25
C LEU A 133 -11.91 8.80 -2.61
N PHE A 134 -11.89 8.06 -3.73
CA PHE A 134 -13.00 7.19 -4.13
C PHE A 134 -13.31 6.17 -3.03
N PHE A 135 -12.33 5.41 -2.53
CA PHE A 135 -12.55 4.42 -1.49
C PHE A 135 -12.97 5.01 -0.15
N SER A 136 -12.62 6.27 0.12
CA SER A 136 -13.00 6.97 1.34
C SER A 136 -14.42 7.58 1.28
N SER A 137 -15.00 7.68 0.08
CA SER A 137 -16.29 8.31 -0.15
C SER A 137 -17.46 7.32 -0.12
N GLU A 138 -18.68 7.83 -0.10
CA GLU A 138 -19.92 7.05 -0.22
C GLU A 138 -20.08 6.39 -1.59
N GLN A 139 -19.42 6.91 -2.64
CA GLN A 139 -19.43 6.33 -3.98
C GLN A 139 -18.91 4.90 -4.02
N SER A 140 -18.06 4.54 -3.07
CA SER A 140 -17.54 3.18 -2.88
C SER A 140 -18.32 2.37 -1.83
N GLY A 141 -19.58 2.70 -1.56
CA GLY A 141 -20.40 2.07 -0.51
C GLY A 141 -20.49 0.54 -0.61
N GLY A 142 -20.46 -0.02 -1.80
CA GLY A 142 -20.43 -1.47 -2.03
C GLY A 142 -19.02 -2.10 -1.99
N CYS A 143 -17.95 -1.31 -1.77
CA CYS A 143 -16.56 -1.78 -1.83
C CYS A 143 -15.99 -2.00 -0.43
N THR A 144 -15.72 -3.25 -0.08
CA THR A 144 -14.92 -3.63 1.09
C THR A 144 -14.12 -4.89 0.76
N ASN A 145 -13.07 -5.18 1.49
CA ASN A 145 -12.20 -6.35 1.26
C ASN A 145 -11.50 -6.34 -0.12
N GLN A 146 -11.31 -5.18 -0.72
CA GLN A 146 -10.68 -5.03 -2.03
C GLN A 146 -9.22 -4.56 -1.91
N SER A 147 -8.41 -4.99 -2.88
CA SER A 147 -7.07 -4.46 -3.12
C SER A 147 -7.05 -3.90 -4.53
N TYR A 148 -7.04 -2.58 -4.64
CA TYR A 148 -7.11 -1.87 -5.92
C TYR A 148 -5.74 -1.36 -6.35
N ILE A 149 -5.30 -1.85 -7.49
CA ILE A 149 -3.97 -1.54 -8.03
C ILE A 149 -4.05 -0.25 -8.84
N VAL A 150 -3.10 0.66 -8.59
CA VAL A 150 -2.91 1.92 -9.32
C VAL A 150 -1.44 2.00 -9.73
N ASP A 151 -1.10 1.51 -10.91
CA ASP A 151 0.28 1.31 -11.36
C ASP A 151 0.53 1.56 -12.84
N LYS A 152 -0.41 2.24 -13.52
CA LYS A 152 -0.35 2.47 -14.99
C LYS A 152 -0.35 1.17 -15.82
N GLY A 153 -0.77 0.05 -15.22
CA GLY A 153 -0.81 -1.26 -15.86
C GLY A 153 0.57 -1.90 -15.97
N TRP A 154 1.31 -1.93 -14.87
CA TRP A 154 2.56 -2.70 -14.76
C TRP A 154 2.27 -4.17 -14.46
N LEU A 155 1.23 -4.47 -13.68
CA LEU A 155 0.77 -5.82 -13.33
C LEU A 155 -0.29 -6.34 -14.30
#